data_8104291049b1c55b8d1ee82273b80370
#
_entry.id   8104291049b1c55b8d1ee82273b80370
#
_cell.length_a   1.000
_cell.length_b   1.000
_cell.length_c   1.000
_cell.angle_alpha   90.00
_cell.angle_beta   90.00
_cell.angle_gamma   90.00
#
_symmetry.space_group_name_H-M   'P 1'
#
loop_
_entity.id
_entity.type
_entity.pdbx_description
1 polymer ?
#
loop_
_entity_poly.entity_id
_entity_poly.type
_entity_poly.pdbx_seq_one_letter_code
_entity_poly.pdbx_strand_id
1 'polypeptide(L)'
;MRNDEWTYALKANTNLVGTLAHSLEWTLDSVDQSLITVVEGIESAGELSPSARMRDRLREVVRFESVVRLHALGNVVVINAQGDVILDSGSQEPRKANVADRDYFLAFKERGHEGLFVGRPVPSRITGVMSLPLARGFRTPQGEFGGIVLGAVRLSYFNGLFASVDLGENSGVNLFRNDGVIVSRF
;
A
#
# COMPACT_ATOMS: atom_id res chain seq x y z
N MET A 1 -18.17 25.62 -33.24
CA MET A 1 -17.95 26.28 -31.95
C MET A 1 -18.32 25.37 -30.75
N ARG A 2 -19.59 25.00 -30.49
CA ARG A 2 -19.94 24.16 -29.29
C ARG A 2 -19.38 22.74 -29.32
N ASN A 3 -19.22 22.10 -30.47
CA ASN A 3 -18.61 20.76 -30.62
C ASN A 3 -17.09 20.78 -30.39
N ASP A 4 -16.41 21.84 -30.76
CA ASP A 4 -14.97 21.95 -30.64
C ASP A 4 -14.56 22.15 -29.18
N GLU A 5 -15.31 22.98 -28.44
CA GLU A 5 -15.12 23.20 -27.00
C GLU A 5 -15.35 21.92 -26.19
N TRP A 6 -16.37 21.15 -26.53
CA TRP A 6 -16.65 19.85 -25.89
C TRP A 6 -15.53 18.83 -26.17
N THR A 7 -15.08 18.75 -27.41
CA THR A 7 -14.00 17.85 -27.82
C THR A 7 -12.69 18.23 -27.11
N TYR A 8 -12.41 19.54 -26.99
CA TYR A 8 -11.23 20.02 -26.25
C TYR A 8 -11.31 19.68 -24.76
N ALA A 9 -12.43 19.92 -24.11
CA ALA A 9 -12.64 19.59 -22.70
C ALA A 9 -12.50 18.09 -22.44
N LEU A 10 -13.09 17.25 -23.31
CA LEU A 10 -12.97 15.81 -23.20
C LEU A 10 -11.51 15.35 -23.32
N LYS A 11 -10.76 15.89 -24.28
CA LYS A 11 -9.35 15.56 -24.46
C LYS A 11 -8.50 16.00 -23.27
N ALA A 12 -8.75 17.20 -22.73
CA ALA A 12 -8.06 17.72 -21.55
C ALA A 12 -8.33 16.81 -20.33
N ASN A 13 -9.58 16.43 -20.07
CA ASN A 13 -9.95 15.52 -18.98
C ASN A 13 -9.32 14.13 -19.16
N THR A 14 -9.30 13.60 -20.36
CA THR A 14 -8.67 12.29 -20.64
C THR A 14 -7.18 12.31 -20.35
N ASN A 15 -6.47 13.36 -20.78
CA ASN A 15 -5.04 13.54 -20.50
C ASN A 15 -4.78 13.67 -19.00
N LEU A 16 -5.62 14.42 -18.29
CA LEU A 16 -5.53 14.61 -16.86
C LEU A 16 -5.70 13.30 -16.09
N VAL A 17 -6.76 12.56 -16.40
CA VAL A 17 -7.01 11.22 -15.81
C VAL A 17 -5.84 10.27 -16.10
N GLY A 18 -5.29 10.30 -17.32
CA GLY A 18 -4.11 9.51 -17.69
C GLY A 18 -2.89 9.85 -16.83
N THR A 19 -2.63 11.14 -16.61
CA THR A 19 -1.51 11.59 -15.76
C THR A 19 -1.68 11.14 -14.31
N LEU A 20 -2.89 11.30 -13.75
CA LEU A 20 -3.20 10.86 -12.39
C LEU A 20 -3.07 9.33 -12.25
N ALA A 21 -3.61 8.57 -13.21
CA ALA A 21 -3.51 7.11 -13.25
C ALA A 21 -2.04 6.67 -13.24
N HIS A 22 -1.20 7.25 -14.11
CA HIS A 22 0.22 6.93 -14.15
C HIS A 22 0.96 7.25 -12.84
N SER A 23 0.62 8.36 -12.19
CA SER A 23 1.19 8.70 -10.88
C SER A 23 0.79 7.70 -9.80
N LEU A 24 -0.46 7.20 -9.84
CA LEU A 24 -0.96 6.17 -8.93
C LEU A 24 -0.28 4.81 -9.18
N GLU A 25 -0.19 4.39 -10.43
CA GLU A 25 0.51 3.16 -10.84
C GLU A 25 1.95 3.18 -10.32
N TRP A 26 2.69 4.25 -10.60
CA TRP A 26 4.06 4.38 -10.13
C TRP A 26 4.17 4.31 -8.59
N THR A 27 3.22 4.90 -7.86
CA THR A 27 3.18 4.85 -6.40
C THR A 27 2.94 3.43 -5.90
N LEU A 28 1.96 2.73 -6.47
CA LEU A 28 1.64 1.36 -6.09
C LEU A 28 2.79 0.40 -6.42
N ASP A 29 3.40 0.55 -7.58
CA ASP A 29 4.56 -0.25 -8.02
C ASP A 29 5.76 -0.03 -7.09
N SER A 30 6.04 1.21 -6.71
CA SER A 30 7.13 1.52 -5.78
C SER A 30 6.91 0.86 -4.42
N VAL A 31 5.68 0.94 -3.87
CA VAL A 31 5.34 0.25 -2.62
C VAL A 31 5.48 -1.26 -2.79
N ASP A 32 5.00 -1.80 -3.88
CA ASP A 32 5.09 -3.23 -4.18
C ASP A 32 6.54 -3.73 -4.20
N GLN A 33 7.43 -3.03 -4.90
CA GLN A 33 8.85 -3.36 -4.93
C GLN A 33 9.49 -3.33 -3.54
N SER A 34 9.09 -2.39 -2.70
CA SER A 34 9.54 -2.33 -1.31
C SER A 34 9.08 -3.55 -0.51
N LEU A 35 7.83 -3.98 -0.69
CA LEU A 35 7.31 -5.19 -0.04
C LEU A 35 8.02 -6.45 -0.55
N ILE A 36 8.28 -6.56 -1.85
CA ILE A 36 9.06 -7.67 -2.45
C ILE A 36 10.43 -7.78 -1.79
N THR A 37 11.15 -6.67 -1.70
CA THR A 37 12.49 -6.63 -1.07
C THR A 37 12.47 -7.16 0.36
N VAL A 38 11.43 -6.84 1.13
CA VAL A 38 11.27 -7.33 2.50
C VAL A 38 10.93 -8.83 2.51
N VAL A 39 10.03 -9.28 1.65
CA VAL A 39 9.66 -10.71 1.51
C VAL A 39 10.89 -11.55 1.18
N GLU A 40 11.65 -11.16 0.15
CA GLU A 40 12.88 -11.85 -0.26
C GLU A 40 13.91 -11.89 0.88
N GLY A 41 14.01 -10.80 1.64
CA GLY A 41 14.89 -10.73 2.81
C GLY A 41 14.48 -11.69 3.92
N ILE A 42 13.17 -11.89 4.14
CA ILE A 42 12.64 -12.83 5.12
C ILE A 42 12.87 -14.28 4.66
N GLU A 43 12.50 -14.59 3.44
CA GLU A 43 12.61 -15.95 2.89
C GLU A 43 14.07 -16.41 2.76
N SER A 44 14.98 -15.49 2.41
CA SER A 44 16.42 -15.76 2.34
C SER A 44 17.06 -15.97 3.72
N ALA A 45 16.52 -15.35 4.77
CA ALA A 45 17.06 -15.51 6.13
C ALA A 45 16.73 -16.86 6.78
N GLY A 46 15.72 -17.57 6.26
CA GLY A 46 15.29 -18.88 6.75
C GLY A 46 14.68 -18.89 8.17
N GLU A 47 14.69 -17.77 8.87
CA GLU A 47 14.11 -17.59 10.20
C GLU A 47 13.25 -16.33 10.29
N LEU A 48 12.05 -16.48 10.82
CA LEU A 48 11.13 -15.39 11.21
C LEU A 48 11.56 -14.69 12.52
N SER A 49 12.84 -14.79 12.87
CA SER A 49 13.34 -14.12 14.07
C SER A 49 13.36 -12.61 13.84
N PRO A 50 12.79 -11.78 14.75
CA PRO A 50 12.88 -10.34 14.69
C PRO A 50 14.30 -9.85 14.98
N SER A 51 15.25 -10.27 14.14
CA SER A 51 16.65 -9.89 14.29
C SER A 51 16.85 -8.38 14.11
N ALA A 52 17.87 -7.83 14.77
CA ALA A 52 18.26 -6.42 14.60
C ALA A 52 18.52 -6.12 13.11
N ARG A 53 19.14 -7.04 12.40
CA ARG A 53 19.44 -6.92 10.96
C ARG A 53 18.18 -6.80 10.09
N MET A 54 17.11 -7.54 10.41
CA MET A 54 15.84 -7.44 9.69
C MET A 54 15.14 -6.11 9.98
N ARG A 55 15.14 -5.65 11.23
CA ARG A 55 14.62 -4.32 11.59
C ARG A 55 15.36 -3.19 10.88
N ASP A 56 16.69 -3.28 10.77
CA ASP A 56 17.48 -2.27 10.09
C ASP A 56 17.19 -2.25 8.58
N ARG A 57 17.03 -3.41 7.94
CA ARG A 57 16.60 -3.50 6.54
C ARG A 57 15.23 -2.88 6.32
N LEU A 58 14.24 -3.17 7.16
CA LEU A 58 12.91 -2.54 7.08
C LEU A 58 12.99 -1.02 7.17
N ARG A 59 13.82 -0.50 8.08
CA ARG A 59 14.03 0.94 8.22
C ARG A 59 14.70 1.54 6.99
N GLU A 60 15.65 0.84 6.41
CA GLU A 60 16.36 1.28 5.21
C GLU A 60 15.40 1.37 4.01
N VAL A 61 14.57 0.36 3.79
CA VAL A 61 13.50 0.37 2.78
C VAL A 61 12.58 1.58 2.97
N VAL A 62 12.06 1.79 4.17
CA VAL A 62 11.14 2.92 4.46
C VAL A 62 11.86 4.27 4.36
N ARG A 63 13.14 4.37 4.74
CA ARG A 63 13.93 5.59 4.55
C ARG A 63 14.13 5.90 3.08
N PHE A 64 14.46 4.92 2.26
CA PHE A 64 14.63 5.08 0.83
C PHE A 64 13.34 5.60 0.18
N GLU A 65 12.20 5.01 0.50
CA GLU A 65 10.87 5.45 0.05
C GLU A 65 10.55 6.89 0.52
N SER A 66 10.89 7.25 1.75
CA SER A 66 10.62 8.60 2.27
C SER A 66 11.48 9.68 1.63
N VAL A 67 12.69 9.35 1.19
CA VAL A 67 13.62 10.26 0.51
C VAL A 67 13.23 10.45 -0.97
N VAL A 68 12.70 9.39 -1.61
CA VAL A 68 12.47 9.40 -3.05
C VAL A 68 11.13 10.05 -3.45
N ARG A 69 10.16 10.24 -2.59
CA ARG A 69 8.92 11.05 -2.83
C ARG A 69 7.68 10.68 -2.02
N LEU A 70 7.71 9.68 -1.17
CA LEU A 70 6.44 9.14 -0.68
C LEU A 70 6.18 9.47 0.79
N HIS A 71 5.71 10.67 1.04
CA HIS A 71 4.82 10.94 2.19
C HIS A 71 3.55 10.05 2.15
N ALA A 72 3.41 9.23 1.10
CA ALA A 72 2.33 8.31 0.85
C ALA A 72 2.39 7.09 1.75
N LEU A 73 3.56 6.43 1.79
CA LEU A 73 3.74 5.19 2.54
C LEU A 73 3.82 5.49 4.04
N GLY A 74 2.99 4.81 4.79
CA GLY A 74 3.11 4.73 6.24
C GLY A 74 4.23 3.76 6.63
N ASN A 75 4.05 3.07 7.75
CA ASN A 75 5.00 2.06 8.17
C ASN A 75 4.86 0.78 7.34
N VAL A 76 5.98 0.10 7.14
CA VAL A 76 6.01 -1.29 6.70
C VAL A 76 6.11 -2.18 7.93
N VAL A 77 5.27 -3.19 7.99
CA VAL A 77 5.22 -4.14 9.11
C VAL A 77 5.27 -5.56 8.60
N VAL A 78 5.89 -6.45 9.38
CA VAL A 78 5.85 -7.89 9.16
C VAL A 78 4.90 -8.52 10.17
N ILE A 79 4.03 -9.37 9.68
CA ILE A 79 2.95 -10.01 10.42
C ILE A 79 3.12 -11.52 10.27
N ASN A 80 3.11 -12.25 11.39
CA ASN A 80 3.26 -13.71 11.39
C ASN A 80 1.99 -14.45 10.94
N ALA A 81 2.06 -15.77 10.85
CA ALA A 81 0.94 -16.62 10.44
C ALA A 81 -0.28 -16.60 11.41
N GLN A 82 -0.11 -16.06 12.61
CA GLN A 82 -1.18 -15.87 13.60
C GLN A 82 -1.84 -14.49 13.48
N GLY A 83 -1.29 -13.61 12.63
CA GLY A 83 -1.78 -12.25 12.42
C GLY A 83 -1.17 -11.21 13.37
N ASP A 84 -0.16 -11.56 14.16
CA ASP A 84 0.51 -10.65 15.09
C ASP A 84 1.61 -9.86 14.38
N VAL A 85 1.72 -8.57 14.68
CA VAL A 85 2.81 -7.73 14.22
C VAL A 85 4.10 -8.11 14.96
N ILE A 86 5.09 -8.58 14.20
CA ILE A 86 6.39 -9.02 14.74
C ILE A 86 7.52 -8.04 14.44
N LEU A 87 7.39 -7.22 13.38
CA LEU A 87 8.33 -6.15 13.04
C LEU A 87 7.56 -4.92 12.57
N ASP A 88 8.08 -3.74 12.92
CA ASP A 88 7.49 -2.44 12.57
C ASP A 88 8.62 -1.45 12.24
N SER A 89 8.64 -0.95 11.00
CA SER A 89 9.67 0.00 10.57
C SER A 89 9.64 1.33 11.32
N GLY A 90 8.48 1.71 11.86
CA GLY A 90 8.26 2.97 12.57
C GLY A 90 8.50 2.89 14.08
N SER A 91 8.88 1.72 14.63
CA SER A 91 9.12 1.54 16.07
C SER A 91 10.28 0.59 16.33
N GLN A 92 11.00 0.80 17.44
CA GLN A 92 12.03 -0.14 17.89
C GLN A 92 11.41 -1.44 18.43
N GLU A 93 10.31 -1.30 19.16
CA GLU A 93 9.49 -2.43 19.59
C GLU A 93 8.23 -2.49 18.72
N PRO A 94 7.88 -3.67 18.18
CA PRO A 94 6.67 -3.81 17.38
C PRO A 94 5.45 -3.41 18.20
N ARG A 95 4.60 -2.55 17.62
CA ARG A 95 3.34 -2.20 18.27
C ARG A 95 2.44 -3.42 18.33
N LYS A 96 1.88 -3.69 19.52
CA LYS A 96 1.00 -4.83 19.73
C LYS A 96 -0.29 -4.64 18.94
N ALA A 97 -0.44 -5.37 17.85
CA ALA A 97 -1.65 -5.43 17.03
C ALA A 97 -1.77 -6.79 16.38
N ASN A 98 -3.01 -7.26 16.24
CA ASN A 98 -3.33 -8.47 15.51
C ASN A 98 -4.30 -8.12 14.38
N VAL A 99 -4.09 -8.68 13.19
CA VAL A 99 -4.84 -8.40 11.97
C VAL A 99 -5.40 -9.67 11.31
N ALA A 100 -5.52 -10.76 12.06
CA ALA A 100 -5.96 -12.05 11.55
C ALA A 100 -7.35 -12.03 10.90
N ASP A 101 -8.21 -11.08 11.27
CA ASP A 101 -9.57 -10.89 10.75
C ASP A 101 -9.65 -9.93 9.53
N ARG A 102 -8.53 -9.34 9.12
CA ARG A 102 -8.49 -8.39 8.01
C ARG A 102 -8.52 -9.08 6.65
N ASP A 103 -9.19 -8.46 5.69
CA ASP A 103 -9.34 -8.97 4.32
C ASP A 103 -8.01 -9.26 3.63
N TYR A 104 -7.03 -8.39 3.81
CA TYR A 104 -5.69 -8.52 3.27
C TYR A 104 -4.86 -9.65 3.93
N PHE A 105 -5.17 -10.05 5.15
CA PHE A 105 -4.56 -11.22 5.80
C PHE A 105 -5.23 -12.52 5.36
N LEU A 106 -6.56 -12.55 5.38
CA LEU A 106 -7.36 -13.69 4.97
C LEU A 106 -7.18 -14.05 3.49
N ALA A 107 -6.87 -13.06 2.64
CA ALA A 107 -6.57 -13.29 1.24
C ALA A 107 -5.40 -14.27 1.04
N PHE A 108 -4.34 -14.16 1.83
CA PHE A 108 -3.19 -15.04 1.75
C PHE A 108 -3.41 -16.34 2.54
N LYS A 109 -3.90 -16.23 3.78
CA LYS A 109 -4.03 -17.36 4.69
C LYS A 109 -5.07 -18.38 4.23
N GLU A 110 -6.22 -17.92 3.78
CA GLU A 110 -7.36 -18.80 3.46
C GLU A 110 -7.55 -19.00 1.96
N ARG A 111 -7.27 -17.98 1.16
CA ARG A 111 -7.56 -17.98 -0.29
C ARG A 111 -6.33 -18.23 -1.16
N GLY A 112 -5.14 -18.35 -0.56
CA GLY A 112 -3.91 -18.64 -1.27
C GLY A 112 -3.54 -17.56 -2.30
N HIS A 113 -3.88 -16.28 -2.02
CA HIS A 113 -3.58 -15.19 -2.94
C HIS A 113 -2.08 -15.10 -3.21
N GLU A 114 -1.73 -14.84 -4.46
CA GLU A 114 -0.35 -14.64 -4.89
C GLU A 114 -0.16 -13.20 -5.41
N GLY A 115 1.03 -12.66 -5.24
CA GLY A 115 1.36 -11.30 -5.68
C GLY A 115 0.90 -10.22 -4.69
N LEU A 116 0.74 -9.00 -5.21
CA LEU A 116 0.28 -7.85 -4.42
C LEU A 116 -1.23 -7.93 -4.19
N PHE A 117 -1.64 -7.83 -2.93
CA PHE A 117 -3.03 -7.64 -2.55
C PHE A 117 -3.28 -6.19 -2.14
N VAL A 118 -4.22 -5.54 -2.81
CA VAL A 118 -4.70 -4.20 -2.45
C VAL A 118 -5.98 -4.35 -1.63
N GLY A 119 -5.90 -4.08 -0.33
CA GLY A 119 -7.03 -4.22 0.59
C GLY A 119 -8.07 -3.09 0.45
N ARG A 120 -9.11 -3.13 1.28
CA ARG A 120 -10.08 -2.04 1.39
C ARG A 120 -9.53 -0.90 2.26
N PRO A 121 -9.91 0.36 2.00
CA PRO A 121 -9.58 1.45 2.91
C PRO A 121 -10.08 1.17 4.32
N VAL A 122 -9.18 1.20 5.28
CA VAL A 122 -9.50 0.92 6.69
C VAL A 122 -8.66 1.80 7.63
N PRO A 123 -9.13 2.06 8.84
CA PRO A 123 -8.27 2.62 9.88
C PRO A 123 -7.20 1.59 10.26
N SER A 124 -5.94 2.01 10.21
CA SER A 124 -4.81 1.18 10.61
C SER A 124 -4.90 0.84 12.11
N ARG A 125 -4.79 -0.44 12.47
CA ARG A 125 -4.70 -0.85 13.89
C ARG A 125 -3.41 -0.42 14.57
N ILE A 126 -2.44 -0.02 13.78
CA ILE A 126 -1.12 0.39 14.27
C ILE A 126 -1.05 1.89 14.50
N THR A 127 -1.61 2.69 13.57
CA THR A 127 -1.48 4.15 13.60
C THR A 127 -2.80 4.88 13.80
N GLY A 128 -3.95 4.22 13.65
CA GLY A 128 -5.29 4.82 13.62
C GLY A 128 -5.61 5.58 12.34
N VAL A 129 -4.63 5.79 11.44
CA VAL A 129 -4.80 6.58 10.23
C VAL A 129 -5.54 5.78 9.16
N MET A 130 -6.51 6.42 8.50
CA MET A 130 -7.20 5.84 7.34
C MET A 130 -6.21 5.61 6.21
N SER A 131 -6.10 4.36 5.77
CA SER A 131 -5.08 3.93 4.83
C SER A 131 -5.60 2.85 3.89
N LEU A 132 -5.01 2.77 2.71
CA LEU A 132 -5.14 1.67 1.77
C LEU A 132 -4.04 0.65 2.07
N PRO A 133 -4.36 -0.54 2.59
CA PRO A 133 -3.37 -1.57 2.86
C PRO A 133 -2.93 -2.26 1.56
N LEU A 134 -1.61 -2.46 1.44
CA LEU A 134 -0.97 -3.23 0.39
C LEU A 134 -0.18 -4.35 1.05
N ALA A 135 -0.41 -5.58 0.64
CA ALA A 135 0.18 -6.74 1.30
C ALA A 135 0.78 -7.74 0.31
N ARG A 136 1.85 -8.40 0.75
CA ARG A 136 2.42 -9.60 0.11
C ARG A 136 2.58 -10.70 1.14
N GLY A 137 2.22 -11.92 0.75
CA GLY A 137 2.48 -13.11 1.54
C GLY A 137 3.93 -13.53 1.42
N PHE A 138 4.45 -14.18 2.46
CA PHE A 138 5.71 -14.90 2.42
C PHE A 138 5.53 -16.32 2.97
N ARG A 139 6.45 -17.21 2.58
CA ARG A 139 6.41 -18.62 2.96
C ARG A 139 7.56 -18.96 3.91
N THR A 140 7.34 -19.98 4.72
CA THR A 140 8.40 -20.60 5.49
C THR A 140 9.32 -21.42 4.57
N PRO A 141 10.53 -21.83 5.02
CA PRO A 141 11.39 -22.74 4.25
C PRO A 141 10.73 -24.07 3.87
N GLN A 142 9.67 -24.46 4.59
CA GLN A 142 8.87 -25.67 4.32
C GLN A 142 7.75 -25.41 3.29
N GLY A 143 7.61 -24.18 2.79
CA GLY A 143 6.59 -23.78 1.81
C GLY A 143 5.23 -23.42 2.42
N GLU A 144 5.10 -23.44 3.75
CA GLU A 144 3.86 -23.10 4.44
C GLU A 144 3.66 -21.57 4.49
N PHE A 145 2.43 -21.11 4.77
CA PHE A 145 2.14 -19.70 4.98
C PHE A 145 2.87 -19.17 6.22
N GLY A 146 3.85 -18.33 6.02
CA GLY A 146 4.65 -17.74 7.09
C GLY A 146 4.05 -16.45 7.66
N GLY A 147 3.24 -15.76 6.85
CA GLY A 147 2.63 -14.48 7.20
C GLY A 147 2.58 -13.50 6.03
N ILE A 148 2.50 -12.22 6.33
CA ILE A 148 2.46 -11.16 5.32
C ILE A 148 3.42 -10.01 5.66
N VAL A 149 3.90 -9.33 4.63
CA VAL A 149 4.48 -7.99 4.73
C VAL A 149 3.41 -7.00 4.31
N LEU A 150 3.15 -6.01 5.15
CA LEU A 150 2.10 -5.02 4.96
C LEU A 150 2.70 -3.62 4.89
N GLY A 151 2.43 -2.89 3.81
CA GLY A 151 2.57 -1.45 3.69
C GLY A 151 1.19 -0.78 3.70
N ALA A 152 1.13 0.49 4.03
CA ALA A 152 -0.13 1.23 4.04
C ALA A 152 0.03 2.61 3.41
N VAL A 153 -0.70 2.88 2.35
CA VAL A 153 -0.77 4.21 1.73
C VAL A 153 -1.85 5.03 2.44
N ARG A 154 -1.47 6.18 2.99
CA ARG A 154 -2.42 7.08 3.67
C ARG A 154 -3.41 7.65 2.66
N LEU A 155 -4.70 7.68 2.98
CA LEU A 155 -5.69 8.26 2.06
C LEU A 155 -5.47 9.76 1.81
N SER A 156 -4.87 10.48 2.77
CA SER A 156 -4.49 11.88 2.57
C SER A 156 -3.52 12.11 1.41
N TYR A 157 -2.74 11.10 1.03
CA TYR A 157 -1.88 11.16 -0.15
C TYR A 157 -2.70 11.31 -1.45
N PHE A 158 -3.74 10.48 -1.61
CA PHE A 158 -4.62 10.55 -2.78
C PHE A 158 -5.34 11.90 -2.85
N ASN A 159 -5.81 12.41 -1.71
CA ASN A 159 -6.43 13.72 -1.63
C ASN A 159 -5.44 14.84 -2.02
N GLY A 160 -4.19 14.76 -1.55
CA GLY A 160 -3.13 15.69 -1.94
C GLY A 160 -2.80 15.64 -3.44
N LEU A 161 -2.76 14.43 -4.01
CA LEU A 161 -2.54 14.24 -5.44
C LEU A 161 -3.68 14.85 -6.26
N PHE A 162 -4.93 14.64 -5.87
CA PHE A 162 -6.09 15.19 -6.58
C PHE A 162 -6.20 16.71 -6.41
N ALA A 163 -5.88 17.24 -5.22
CA ALA A 163 -5.85 18.67 -4.97
C ALA A 163 -4.74 19.43 -5.75
N SER A 164 -3.70 18.71 -6.19
CA SER A 164 -2.61 19.31 -6.99
C SER A 164 -3.01 19.63 -8.42
N VAL A 165 -4.20 19.23 -8.83
CA VAL A 165 -4.69 19.38 -10.21
C VAL A 165 -5.88 20.32 -10.22
N ASP A 166 -5.87 21.29 -11.14
CA ASP A 166 -7.02 22.15 -11.38
C ASP A 166 -8.08 21.38 -12.17
N LEU A 167 -9.12 20.98 -11.48
CA LEU A 167 -10.26 20.24 -12.05
C LEU A 167 -11.38 21.16 -12.56
N GLY A 168 -11.28 22.47 -12.30
CA GLY A 168 -12.34 23.43 -12.56
C GLY A 168 -13.47 23.36 -11.52
N GLU A 169 -14.38 24.35 -11.57
CA GLU A 169 -15.52 24.43 -10.67
C GLU A 169 -16.50 23.26 -10.86
N ASN A 170 -17.03 22.74 -9.76
CA ASN A 170 -18.00 21.63 -9.73
C ASN A 170 -17.50 20.31 -10.33
N SER A 171 -16.19 20.10 -10.34
CA SER A 171 -15.56 18.84 -10.76
C SER A 171 -15.22 17.97 -9.56
N GLY A 172 -15.01 16.66 -9.80
CA GLY A 172 -14.60 15.73 -8.77
C GLY A 172 -13.83 14.54 -9.35
N VAL A 173 -12.95 13.97 -8.54
CA VAL A 173 -12.22 12.74 -8.87
C VAL A 173 -12.59 11.65 -7.89
N ASN A 174 -12.86 10.46 -8.40
CA ASN A 174 -13.09 9.29 -7.58
C ASN A 174 -12.11 8.20 -7.99
N LEU A 175 -11.47 7.59 -7.00
CA LEU A 175 -10.62 6.42 -7.16
C LEU A 175 -11.37 5.20 -6.66
N PHE A 176 -11.51 4.19 -7.51
CA PHE A 176 -12.19 2.94 -7.20
C PHE A 176 -11.22 1.76 -7.33
N ARG A 177 -11.45 0.73 -6.54
CA ARG A 177 -10.93 -0.60 -6.77
C ARG A 177 -11.73 -1.30 -7.87
N ASN A 178 -11.19 -2.38 -8.42
CA ASN A 178 -11.85 -3.17 -9.46
C ASN A 178 -13.18 -3.83 -8.99
N ASP A 179 -13.36 -3.97 -7.67
CA ASP A 179 -14.61 -4.46 -7.05
C ASP A 179 -15.65 -3.36 -6.78
N GLY A 180 -15.40 -2.13 -7.25
CA GLY A 180 -16.29 -0.98 -7.08
C GLY A 180 -16.19 -0.27 -5.74
N VAL A 181 -15.31 -0.71 -4.85
CA VAL A 181 -15.08 -0.03 -3.56
C VAL A 181 -14.37 1.31 -3.79
N ILE A 182 -14.93 2.38 -3.25
CA ILE A 182 -14.32 3.72 -3.28
C ILE A 182 -13.08 3.72 -2.37
N VAL A 183 -11.94 4.08 -2.94
CA VAL A 183 -10.68 4.28 -2.22
C VAL A 183 -10.58 5.72 -1.72
N SER A 184 -10.83 6.67 -2.60
CA SER A 184 -10.78 8.11 -2.28
C SER A 184 -11.77 8.88 -3.16
N ARG A 185 -12.29 9.97 -2.61
CA ARG A 185 -13.16 10.92 -3.31
C ARG A 185 -12.70 12.33 -2.98
N PHE A 186 -12.54 13.13 -4.03
CA PHE A 186 -12.13 14.53 -3.94
C PHE A 186 -13.10 15.42 -4.72
#